data_3c4d91e1eaf435a51d715bbdd5bf0aed
#
_entry.id   3c4d91e1eaf435a51d715bbdd5bf0aed
#
_cell.length_a   1.000
_cell.length_b   1.000
_cell.length_c   1.000
_cell.angle_alpha   90.00
_cell.angle_beta   90.00
_cell.angle_gamma   90.00
#
_symmetry.space_group_name_H-M   'P 1'
#
loop_
_entity.id
_entity.type
_entity.pdbx_description
1 polymer ?
#
loop_
_entity_poly.entity_id
_entity_poly.type
_entity_poly.pdbx_seq_one_letter_code
_entity_poly.pdbx_strand_id
1 'polypeptide(L)'
;VQTCALPICMLHPELRGKFIAVCGSTEDRHGIVLAKNQLAKQCGVKTGEVIWEARQKCPQLTIVPPHMDQYLKFSRIVRAIYLRYSPEVESFGIDESWIELTGSPLLAHKTPAEIANEIRKAVKEEVGLTVSIGVSFNKIFAKLGSDMKKPDAVTVITWESFKDQIWPLPVSDLLYVGRATTEKLRLYGIRTIGDLAQADRAMLIRRLGVNGEKLWVF
;
A
#
# COMPACT_ATOMS: atom_id res chain seq x y z
N VAL A 1 -1.50 -7.47 -1.48
CA VAL A 1 -1.20 -7.57 -0.04
C VAL A 1 -0.14 -6.55 0.31
N GLN A 2 -0.31 -5.84 1.42
CA GLN A 2 0.64 -4.84 1.88
C GLN A 2 0.88 -4.97 3.38
N THR A 3 2.14 -4.99 3.79
CA THR A 3 2.55 -5.04 5.20
C THR A 3 2.34 -3.68 5.86
N CYS A 4 1.62 -3.65 6.97
CA CYS A 4 1.20 -2.41 7.65
C CYS A 4 2.00 -2.08 8.91
N ALA A 5 2.70 -3.05 9.51
CA ALA A 5 3.49 -2.84 10.72
C ALA A 5 4.96 -2.60 10.38
N LEU A 6 5.60 -1.71 11.14
CA LEU A 6 7.05 -1.56 11.07
C LEU A 6 7.72 -2.75 11.77
N PRO A 7 8.55 -3.56 11.09
CA PRO A 7 9.28 -4.66 11.71
C PRO A 7 10.12 -4.20 12.90
N ILE A 8 10.50 -2.92 12.95
CA ILE A 8 11.27 -2.33 14.04
C ILE A 8 10.61 -2.49 15.42
N CYS A 9 9.28 -2.42 15.51
CA CYS A 9 8.55 -2.60 16.77
C CYS A 9 8.54 -4.05 17.27
N MET A 10 8.90 -5.01 16.41
CA MET A 10 9.08 -6.41 16.81
C MET A 10 10.48 -6.65 17.37
N LEU A 11 11.49 -6.02 16.75
CA LEU A 11 12.88 -6.11 17.17
C LEU A 11 13.14 -5.29 18.44
N HIS A 12 12.37 -4.23 18.66
CA HIS A 12 12.49 -3.27 19.74
C HIS A 12 11.15 -3.10 20.49
N PRO A 13 10.78 -4.04 21.40
CA PRO A 13 9.52 -3.98 22.13
C PRO A 13 9.33 -2.69 22.94
N GLU A 14 10.44 -2.06 23.40
CA GLU A 14 10.47 -0.79 24.12
C GLU A 14 9.97 0.41 23.29
N LEU A 15 9.85 0.25 21.98
CA LEU A 15 9.30 1.26 21.07
C LEU A 15 7.77 1.15 20.92
N ARG A 16 7.16 0.10 21.42
CA ARG A 16 5.71 -0.07 21.36
C ARG A 16 5.00 1.07 22.10
N GLY A 17 3.96 1.61 21.49
CA GLY A 17 3.22 2.74 22.06
C GLY A 17 3.89 4.11 21.90
N LYS A 18 5.10 4.20 21.34
CA LYS A 18 5.76 5.48 21.04
C LYS A 18 5.42 5.96 19.63
N PHE A 19 5.58 7.25 19.40
CA PHE A 19 5.50 7.87 18.07
C PHE A 19 6.82 7.61 17.35
N ILE A 20 6.82 6.81 16.29
CA ILE A 20 8.04 6.33 15.63
C ILE A 20 8.06 6.73 14.17
N ALA A 21 9.21 7.22 13.73
CA ALA A 21 9.55 7.35 12.32
C ALA A 21 10.89 6.65 12.04
N VAL A 22 10.93 5.88 10.97
CA VAL A 22 12.18 5.37 10.38
C VAL A 22 12.69 6.44 9.44
N CYS A 23 13.91 6.92 9.67
CA CYS A 23 14.49 8.01 8.89
C CYS A 23 15.88 7.64 8.38
N GLY A 24 16.27 8.23 7.25
CA GLY A 24 17.66 8.20 6.78
C GLY A 24 18.62 8.89 7.76
N SER A 25 19.92 8.91 7.43
CA SER A 25 20.95 9.49 8.28
C SER A 25 20.60 10.91 8.71
N THR A 26 20.73 11.17 10.01
CA THR A 26 20.55 12.52 10.61
C THR A 26 21.78 13.40 10.42
N GLU A 27 22.95 12.79 10.13
CA GLU A 27 24.24 13.48 10.01
C GLU A 27 24.32 14.27 8.69
N ASP A 28 23.67 13.78 7.64
CA ASP A 28 23.64 14.42 6.31
C ASP A 28 22.47 15.39 6.20
N ARG A 29 22.25 16.35 7.02
CA ARG A 29 21.22 17.43 6.94
C ARG A 29 19.92 17.17 6.14
N HIS A 30 19.83 16.03 5.42
CA HIS A 30 18.82 15.61 4.45
C HIS A 30 18.05 14.35 4.89
N GLY A 31 18.16 13.94 6.16
CA GLY A 31 17.39 12.82 6.65
C GLY A 31 15.89 13.03 6.46
N ILE A 32 15.27 12.15 5.68
CA ILE A 32 13.82 12.17 5.43
C ILE A 32 13.13 11.01 6.13
N VAL A 33 11.85 11.18 6.40
CA VAL A 33 10.97 10.13 6.90
C VAL A 33 10.74 9.08 5.81
N LEU A 34 11.27 7.88 5.99
CA LEU A 34 11.07 6.74 5.10
C LEU A 34 9.78 5.98 5.41
N ALA A 35 9.54 5.74 6.70
CA ALA A 35 8.32 5.09 7.19
C ALA A 35 7.94 5.65 8.56
N LYS A 36 6.70 5.44 8.97
CA LYS A 36 6.18 5.88 10.27
C LYS A 36 5.10 4.93 10.76
N ASN A 37 4.93 4.85 12.08
CA ASN A 37 3.83 4.12 12.66
C ASN A 37 2.53 4.93 12.66
N GLN A 38 1.43 4.29 13.04
CA GLN A 38 0.10 4.89 13.03
C GLN A 38 -0.01 6.11 13.98
N LEU A 39 0.66 6.08 15.13
CA LEU A 39 0.68 7.19 16.08
C LEU A 39 1.34 8.43 15.46
N ALA A 40 2.52 8.30 14.86
CA ALA A 40 3.18 9.40 14.17
C ALA A 40 2.36 9.91 12.96
N LYS A 41 1.66 9.01 12.24
CA LYS A 41 0.74 9.39 11.17
C LYS A 41 -0.41 10.25 11.68
N GLN A 42 -0.98 9.94 12.84
CA GLN A 42 -2.06 10.72 13.47
C GLN A 42 -1.61 12.14 13.85
N CYS A 43 -0.34 12.33 14.20
CA CYS A 43 0.27 13.66 14.41
C CYS A 43 0.50 14.43 13.10
N GLY A 44 0.19 13.86 11.94
CA GLY A 44 0.38 14.51 10.63
C GLY A 44 1.77 14.33 10.02
N VAL A 45 2.63 13.45 10.57
CA VAL A 45 3.94 13.10 9.99
C VAL A 45 3.73 12.43 8.63
N LYS A 46 4.47 12.86 7.61
CA LYS A 46 4.35 12.35 6.23
C LYS A 46 5.64 11.65 5.80
N THR A 47 5.53 10.61 4.99
CA THR A 47 6.67 10.00 4.30
C THR A 47 7.25 10.97 3.28
N GLY A 48 8.57 11.06 3.20
CA GLY A 48 9.29 11.97 2.30
C GLY A 48 9.50 13.37 2.85
N GLU A 49 8.94 13.72 4.02
CA GLU A 49 9.22 15.01 4.65
C GLU A 49 10.54 14.97 5.44
N VAL A 50 11.16 16.12 5.63
CA VAL A 50 12.40 16.24 6.40
C VAL A 50 12.14 16.07 7.91
N ILE A 51 13.14 15.55 8.63
CA ILE A 51 13.02 15.21 10.06
C ILE A 51 12.59 16.38 10.91
N TRP A 52 13.07 17.59 10.64
CA TRP A 52 12.73 18.75 11.44
C TRP A 52 11.24 19.15 11.29
N GLU A 53 10.66 19.05 10.10
CA GLU A 53 9.22 19.26 9.89
C GLU A 53 8.38 18.21 10.61
N ALA A 54 8.83 16.92 10.56
CA ALA A 54 8.17 15.85 11.28
C ALA A 54 8.17 16.09 12.79
N ARG A 55 9.29 16.57 13.36
CA ARG A 55 9.40 16.94 14.79
C ARG A 55 8.56 18.15 15.17
N GLN A 56 8.38 19.12 14.29
CA GLN A 56 7.45 20.24 14.56
C GLN A 56 6.02 19.76 14.74
N LYS A 57 5.59 18.77 13.95
CA LYS A 57 4.24 18.17 14.04
C LYS A 57 4.10 17.20 15.21
N CYS A 58 5.16 16.52 15.56
CA CYS A 58 5.21 15.50 16.58
C CYS A 58 6.48 15.64 17.43
N PRO A 59 6.49 16.55 18.45
CA PRO A 59 7.69 16.82 19.27
C PRO A 59 8.25 15.59 19.98
N GLN A 60 7.38 14.62 20.36
CA GLN A 60 7.76 13.36 20.99
C GLN A 60 8.18 12.27 19.99
N LEU A 61 8.41 12.61 18.72
CA LEU A 61 8.77 11.66 17.68
C LEU A 61 10.13 11.00 17.96
N THR A 62 10.11 9.68 18.11
CA THR A 62 11.31 8.85 18.21
C THR A 62 11.76 8.49 16.80
N ILE A 63 13.00 8.86 16.47
CA ILE A 63 13.62 8.54 15.18
C ILE A 63 14.47 7.30 15.35
N VAL A 64 14.31 6.36 14.42
CA VAL A 64 15.08 5.12 14.35
C VAL A 64 15.71 4.96 12.98
N PRO A 65 16.93 4.40 12.87
CA PRO A 65 17.55 4.13 11.59
C PRO A 65 16.84 2.98 10.86
N PRO A 66 16.93 2.92 9.52
CA PRO A 66 16.43 1.79 8.76
C PRO A 66 17.34 0.56 8.93
N HIS A 67 16.72 -0.61 9.06
CA HIS A 67 17.41 -1.91 9.12
C HIS A 67 17.02 -2.76 7.90
N MET A 68 17.60 -2.44 6.74
CA MET A 68 17.23 -3.02 5.45
C MET A 68 17.39 -4.55 5.39
N ASP A 69 18.42 -5.07 6.02
CA ASP A 69 18.67 -6.51 6.16
C ASP A 69 17.50 -7.23 6.86
N GLN A 70 16.99 -6.65 7.93
CA GLN A 70 15.82 -7.18 8.65
C GLN A 70 14.55 -7.05 7.81
N TYR A 71 14.34 -5.93 7.10
CA TYR A 71 13.18 -5.76 6.24
C TYR A 71 13.16 -6.80 5.13
N LEU A 72 14.29 -7.08 4.49
CA LEU A 72 14.42 -8.13 3.48
C LEU A 72 14.17 -9.53 4.06
N LYS A 73 14.64 -9.79 5.28
CA LYS A 73 14.37 -11.06 5.97
C LYS A 73 12.87 -11.26 6.20
N PHE A 74 12.19 -10.29 6.78
CA PHE A 74 10.74 -10.36 7.02
C PHE A 74 9.95 -10.44 5.71
N SER A 75 10.35 -9.70 4.68
CA SER A 75 9.75 -9.78 3.34
C SER A 75 9.78 -11.21 2.79
N ARG A 76 10.91 -11.91 2.91
CA ARG A 76 11.06 -13.31 2.47
C ARG A 76 10.19 -14.26 3.27
N ILE A 77 10.12 -14.09 4.60
CA ILE A 77 9.29 -14.93 5.47
C ILE A 77 7.81 -14.76 5.11
N VAL A 78 7.35 -13.53 4.96
CA VAL A 78 5.96 -13.22 4.61
C VAL A 78 5.63 -13.75 3.20
N ARG A 79 6.54 -13.60 2.24
CA ARG A 79 6.36 -14.19 0.91
C ARG A 79 6.25 -15.72 0.93
N ALA A 80 7.02 -16.40 1.78
CA ALA A 80 6.92 -17.85 1.94
C ALA A 80 5.54 -18.29 2.45
N ILE A 81 4.88 -17.45 3.27
CA ILE A 81 3.48 -17.68 3.67
C ILE A 81 2.55 -17.54 2.46
N TYR A 82 2.71 -16.52 1.62
CA TYR A 82 1.88 -16.33 0.42
C TYR A 82 1.96 -17.51 -0.54
N LEU A 83 3.16 -18.07 -0.74
CA LEU A 83 3.41 -19.23 -1.61
C LEU A 83 2.70 -20.52 -1.16
N ARG A 84 2.21 -20.61 0.07
CA ARG A 84 1.36 -21.73 0.51
C ARG A 84 -0.04 -21.70 -0.09
N TYR A 85 -0.50 -20.50 -0.50
CA TYR A 85 -1.85 -20.28 -1.03
C TYR A 85 -1.89 -20.24 -2.55
N SER A 86 -0.79 -19.84 -3.19
CA SER A 86 -0.64 -19.83 -4.64
C SER A 86 0.84 -19.85 -5.01
N PRO A 87 1.25 -20.58 -6.05
CA PRO A 87 2.59 -20.48 -6.62
C PRO A 87 2.82 -19.15 -7.37
N GLU A 88 1.74 -18.51 -7.80
CA GLU A 88 1.76 -17.27 -8.57
C GLU A 88 1.78 -16.05 -7.64
N VAL A 89 2.97 -15.74 -7.12
CA VAL A 89 3.21 -14.57 -6.25
C VAL A 89 4.17 -13.60 -6.92
N GLU A 90 3.66 -12.45 -7.33
CA GLU A 90 4.42 -11.35 -7.91
C GLU A 90 4.76 -10.31 -6.85
N SER A 91 6.05 -10.04 -6.62
CA SER A 91 6.49 -9.00 -5.69
C SER A 91 6.39 -7.61 -6.31
N PHE A 92 5.90 -6.65 -5.52
CA PHE A 92 5.86 -5.23 -5.84
C PHE A 92 6.54 -4.43 -4.72
N GLY A 93 7.86 -4.48 -4.72
CA GLY A 93 8.68 -3.97 -3.63
C GLY A 93 8.92 -5.00 -2.51
N ILE A 94 9.42 -4.53 -1.37
CA ILE A 94 9.79 -5.40 -0.24
C ILE A 94 8.61 -5.72 0.68
N ASP A 95 7.54 -4.94 0.64
CA ASP A 95 6.40 -5.02 1.55
C ASP A 95 5.06 -5.27 0.83
N GLU A 96 5.07 -5.38 -0.48
CA GLU A 96 3.87 -5.59 -1.29
C GLU A 96 4.02 -6.78 -2.25
N SER A 97 2.92 -7.49 -2.46
CA SER A 97 2.83 -8.59 -3.43
C SER A 97 1.42 -8.74 -3.97
N TRP A 98 1.32 -9.16 -5.23
CA TRP A 98 0.09 -9.72 -5.77
C TRP A 98 0.14 -11.24 -5.67
N ILE A 99 -0.99 -11.84 -5.38
CA ILE A 99 -1.19 -13.30 -5.31
C ILE A 99 -2.33 -13.61 -6.28
N GLU A 100 -2.03 -14.39 -7.33
CA GLU A 100 -3.04 -14.81 -8.27
C GLU A 100 -3.72 -16.08 -7.75
N LEU A 101 -5.05 -16.05 -7.68
CA LEU A 101 -5.86 -17.18 -7.20
C LEU A 101 -6.70 -17.82 -8.29
N THR A 102 -6.75 -17.27 -9.51
CA THR A 102 -7.53 -17.86 -10.61
C THR A 102 -7.10 -19.31 -10.87
N GLY A 103 -8.06 -20.21 -10.90
CA GLY A 103 -7.78 -21.64 -11.07
C GLY A 103 -7.19 -22.35 -9.85
N SER A 104 -7.02 -21.67 -8.71
CA SER A 104 -6.54 -22.31 -7.48
C SER A 104 -7.54 -23.36 -6.96
N PRO A 105 -7.07 -24.57 -6.59
CA PRO A 105 -7.93 -25.60 -5.98
C PRO A 105 -8.61 -25.13 -4.68
N LEU A 106 -8.04 -24.14 -3.99
CA LEU A 106 -8.61 -23.57 -2.76
C LEU A 106 -9.99 -22.94 -3.02
N LEU A 107 -10.22 -22.41 -4.22
CA LEU A 107 -11.48 -21.79 -4.60
C LEU A 107 -12.65 -22.79 -4.74
N ALA A 108 -12.38 -24.10 -4.78
CA ALA A 108 -13.42 -25.11 -4.71
C ALA A 108 -14.13 -25.17 -3.36
N HIS A 109 -13.49 -24.68 -2.29
CA HIS A 109 -13.96 -24.81 -0.92
C HIS A 109 -14.00 -23.50 -0.14
N LYS A 110 -13.40 -22.42 -0.66
CA LYS A 110 -13.25 -21.12 0.01
C LYS A 110 -13.44 -19.98 -0.96
N THR A 111 -14.04 -18.91 -0.47
CA THR A 111 -14.08 -17.63 -1.20
C THR A 111 -12.71 -16.97 -1.19
N PRO A 112 -12.40 -16.09 -2.17
CA PRO A 112 -11.18 -15.30 -2.15
C PRO A 112 -11.02 -14.45 -0.86
N ALA A 113 -12.12 -13.99 -0.28
CA ALA A 113 -12.12 -13.23 0.98
C ALA A 113 -11.72 -14.09 2.19
N GLU A 114 -12.17 -15.34 2.24
CA GLU A 114 -11.75 -16.30 3.29
C GLU A 114 -10.26 -16.63 3.18
N ILE A 115 -9.75 -16.88 1.96
CA ILE A 115 -8.33 -17.11 1.71
C ILE A 115 -7.51 -15.88 2.13
N ALA A 116 -7.94 -14.67 1.77
CA ALA A 116 -7.29 -13.44 2.20
C ALA A 116 -7.25 -13.29 3.73
N ASN A 117 -8.34 -13.64 4.43
CA ASN A 117 -8.36 -13.61 5.89
C ASN A 117 -7.44 -14.66 6.52
N GLU A 118 -7.32 -15.85 5.92
CA GLU A 118 -6.37 -16.86 6.37
C GLU A 118 -4.93 -16.38 6.22
N ILE A 119 -4.57 -15.82 5.06
CA ILE A 119 -3.25 -15.21 4.83
C ILE A 119 -2.96 -14.14 5.88
N ARG A 120 -3.92 -13.24 6.13
CA ARG A 120 -3.80 -12.16 7.11
C ARG A 120 -3.54 -12.70 8.52
N LYS A 121 -4.28 -13.72 8.93
CA LYS A 121 -4.11 -14.39 10.22
C LYS A 121 -2.76 -15.09 10.31
N ALA A 122 -2.38 -15.87 9.30
CA ALA A 122 -1.09 -16.59 9.26
C ALA A 122 0.08 -15.62 9.41
N VAL A 123 0.10 -14.51 8.68
CA VAL A 123 1.16 -13.50 8.83
C VAL A 123 1.20 -12.92 10.24
N LYS A 124 0.03 -12.65 10.82
CA LYS A 124 -0.06 -12.09 12.18
C LYS A 124 0.41 -13.07 13.25
N GLU A 125 0.01 -14.31 13.15
CA GLU A 125 0.28 -15.34 14.16
C GLU A 125 1.72 -15.88 14.07
N GLU A 126 2.21 -16.11 12.85
CA GLU A 126 3.52 -16.70 12.63
C GLU A 126 4.66 -15.67 12.61
N VAL A 127 4.39 -14.44 12.19
CA VAL A 127 5.42 -13.41 11.99
C VAL A 127 5.25 -12.24 12.96
N GLY A 128 4.05 -12.04 13.52
CA GLY A 128 3.74 -10.89 14.39
C GLY A 128 3.55 -9.58 13.62
N LEU A 129 3.52 -9.62 12.29
CA LEU A 129 3.24 -8.47 11.43
C LEU A 129 1.76 -8.45 11.03
N THR A 130 1.25 -7.27 10.68
CA THR A 130 -0.08 -7.14 10.09
C THR A 130 0.01 -6.85 8.60
N VAL A 131 -0.94 -7.37 7.85
CA VAL A 131 -1.09 -7.09 6.41
C VAL A 131 -2.50 -6.60 6.12
N SER A 132 -2.62 -5.68 5.14
CA SER A 132 -3.90 -5.31 4.55
C SER A 132 -3.99 -5.89 3.14
N ILE A 133 -5.11 -6.51 2.83
CA ILE A 133 -5.30 -7.27 1.61
C ILE A 133 -6.50 -6.72 0.83
N GLY A 134 -6.27 -6.33 -0.42
CA GLY A 134 -7.34 -6.09 -1.37
C GLY A 134 -7.59 -7.34 -2.21
N VAL A 135 -8.84 -7.72 -2.33
CA VAL A 135 -9.31 -8.84 -3.18
C VAL A 135 -10.10 -8.25 -4.32
N SER A 136 -9.69 -8.52 -5.55
CA SER A 136 -10.39 -8.01 -6.72
C SER A 136 -10.07 -8.84 -7.96
N PHE A 137 -10.73 -8.52 -9.08
CA PHE A 137 -10.59 -9.18 -10.38
C PHE A 137 -9.43 -8.63 -11.23
N ASN A 138 -8.71 -7.62 -10.75
CA ASN A 138 -7.48 -7.13 -11.38
C ASN A 138 -6.49 -6.60 -10.32
N LYS A 139 -5.21 -6.49 -10.72
CA LYS A 139 -4.11 -6.07 -9.86
C LYS A 139 -4.27 -4.63 -9.32
N ILE A 140 -4.80 -3.73 -10.14
CA ILE A 140 -4.92 -2.30 -9.80
C ILE A 140 -5.95 -2.11 -8.70
N PHE A 141 -7.12 -2.73 -8.82
CA PHE A 141 -8.16 -2.66 -7.79
C PHE A 141 -7.80 -3.45 -6.53
N ALA A 142 -7.10 -4.58 -6.68
CA ALA A 142 -6.56 -5.32 -5.52
C ALA A 142 -5.57 -4.45 -4.74
N LYS A 143 -4.66 -3.73 -5.43
CA LYS A 143 -3.74 -2.78 -4.80
C LYS A 143 -4.49 -1.64 -4.11
N LEU A 144 -5.45 -1.02 -4.79
CA LEU A 144 -6.27 0.06 -4.23
C LEU A 144 -7.04 -0.43 -2.98
N GLY A 145 -7.67 -1.61 -3.06
CA GLY A 145 -8.38 -2.21 -1.92
C GLY A 145 -7.50 -2.44 -0.71
N SER A 146 -6.21 -2.79 -0.90
CA SER A 146 -5.27 -2.96 0.21
C SER A 146 -4.92 -1.63 0.91
N ASP A 147 -5.14 -0.49 0.23
CA ASP A 147 -4.90 0.84 0.78
C ASP A 147 -6.14 1.44 1.47
N MET A 148 -7.37 1.01 1.11
CA MET A 148 -8.63 1.58 1.61
C MET A 148 -8.83 1.38 3.11
N LYS A 149 -8.45 0.21 3.63
CA LYS A 149 -8.59 -0.13 5.05
C LYS A 149 -7.26 -0.61 5.60
N LYS A 150 -6.68 0.18 6.52
CA LYS A 150 -5.42 -0.13 7.21
C LYS A 150 -5.53 0.24 8.68
N PRO A 151 -4.86 -0.49 9.57
CA PRO A 151 -4.12 -1.74 9.38
C PRO A 151 -5.00 -3.00 9.47
N ASP A 152 -4.40 -4.18 9.16
CA ASP A 152 -4.94 -5.51 9.48
C ASP A 152 -6.37 -5.75 8.97
N ALA A 153 -6.61 -5.52 7.68
CA ALA A 153 -7.94 -5.60 7.08
C ALA A 153 -7.96 -6.31 5.73
N VAL A 154 -9.13 -6.81 5.35
CA VAL A 154 -9.44 -7.30 4.02
C VAL A 154 -10.51 -6.40 3.39
N THR A 155 -10.27 -5.95 2.16
CA THR A 155 -11.23 -5.20 1.35
C THR A 155 -11.53 -5.99 0.09
N VAL A 156 -12.81 -6.24 -0.17
CA VAL A 156 -13.26 -6.96 -1.37
C VAL A 156 -13.91 -5.96 -2.33
N ILE A 157 -13.46 -6.00 -3.58
CA ILE A 157 -13.97 -5.17 -4.67
C ILE A 157 -14.36 -6.15 -5.79
N THR A 158 -15.67 -6.34 -5.97
CA THR A 158 -16.23 -7.22 -6.99
C THR A 158 -16.57 -6.46 -8.25
N TRP A 159 -16.88 -7.21 -9.32
CA TRP A 159 -17.34 -6.62 -10.57
C TRP A 159 -18.66 -5.84 -10.43
N GLU A 160 -19.53 -6.27 -9.52
CA GLU A 160 -20.81 -5.61 -9.24
C GLU A 160 -20.64 -4.34 -8.43
N SER A 161 -19.62 -4.29 -7.57
CA SER A 161 -19.45 -3.22 -6.57
C SER A 161 -18.38 -2.19 -6.90
N PHE A 162 -17.52 -2.43 -7.92
CA PHE A 162 -16.36 -1.57 -8.14
C PHE A 162 -16.73 -0.12 -8.49
N LYS A 163 -17.82 0.09 -9.22
CA LYS A 163 -18.25 1.45 -9.58
C LYS A 163 -18.62 2.26 -8.34
N ASP A 164 -19.39 1.69 -7.46
CA ASP A 164 -19.84 2.37 -6.23
C ASP A 164 -18.72 2.57 -5.23
N GLN A 165 -17.77 1.62 -5.16
CA GLN A 165 -16.66 1.68 -4.21
C GLN A 165 -15.48 2.52 -4.70
N ILE A 166 -15.16 2.46 -6.01
CA ILE A 166 -13.89 2.97 -6.57
C ILE A 166 -14.10 4.28 -7.33
N TRP A 167 -15.14 4.41 -8.13
CA TRP A 167 -15.31 5.59 -8.97
C TRP A 167 -15.41 6.91 -8.21
N PRO A 168 -16.02 6.99 -7.00
CA PRO A 168 -16.04 8.23 -6.21
C PRO A 168 -14.69 8.62 -5.61
N LEU A 169 -13.72 7.70 -5.56
CA LEU A 169 -12.43 7.96 -4.94
C LEU A 169 -11.61 8.99 -5.73
N PRO A 170 -10.76 9.79 -5.05
CA PRO A 170 -9.85 10.70 -5.72
C PRO A 170 -8.97 9.96 -6.73
N VAL A 171 -8.77 10.55 -7.90
CA VAL A 171 -7.90 9.99 -8.94
C VAL A 171 -6.46 9.78 -8.46
N SER A 172 -6.01 10.56 -7.45
CA SER A 172 -4.70 10.43 -6.80
C SER A 172 -4.50 9.12 -6.05
N ASP A 173 -5.57 8.40 -5.75
CA ASP A 173 -5.49 7.13 -5.02
C ASP A 173 -5.14 5.96 -5.95
N LEU A 174 -5.27 6.18 -7.26
CA LEU A 174 -4.96 5.17 -8.26
C LEU A 174 -3.45 4.99 -8.42
N LEU A 175 -3.01 3.74 -8.56
CA LEU A 175 -1.61 3.42 -8.82
C LEU A 175 -1.08 4.19 -10.04
N TYR A 176 0.14 4.70 -9.97
CA TYR A 176 0.80 5.56 -10.96
C TYR A 176 0.21 6.97 -11.14
N VAL A 177 -0.74 7.39 -10.30
CA VAL A 177 -1.24 8.77 -10.26
C VAL A 177 -0.60 9.52 -9.10
N GLY A 178 0.62 9.99 -9.30
CA GLY A 178 1.30 10.85 -8.35
C GLY A 178 0.85 12.32 -8.44
N ARG A 179 1.42 13.18 -7.60
CA ARG A 179 1.05 14.61 -7.49
C ARG A 179 1.05 15.33 -8.85
N ALA A 180 2.12 15.21 -9.63
CA ALA A 180 2.21 15.88 -10.93
C ALA A 180 1.13 15.39 -11.93
N THR A 181 0.81 14.09 -11.93
CA THR A 181 -0.26 13.54 -12.76
C THR A 181 -1.63 14.03 -12.29
N THR A 182 -1.86 14.07 -10.98
CA THR A 182 -3.10 14.61 -10.39
C THR A 182 -3.33 16.06 -10.77
N GLU A 183 -2.30 16.90 -10.68
CA GLU A 183 -2.39 18.32 -11.07
C GLU A 183 -2.74 18.48 -12.55
N LYS A 184 -2.10 17.69 -13.43
CA LYS A 184 -2.44 17.69 -14.86
C LYS A 184 -3.87 17.24 -15.13
N LEU A 185 -4.32 16.13 -14.53
CA LEU A 185 -5.68 15.61 -14.70
C LEU A 185 -6.75 16.63 -14.26
N ARG A 186 -6.50 17.35 -13.16
CA ARG A 186 -7.40 18.40 -12.67
C ARG A 186 -7.64 19.53 -13.67
N LEU A 187 -6.65 19.88 -14.48
CA LEU A 187 -6.82 20.90 -15.52
C LEU A 187 -7.84 20.49 -16.60
N TYR A 188 -8.13 19.21 -16.71
CA TYR A 188 -9.13 18.65 -17.64
C TYR A 188 -10.40 18.19 -16.94
N GLY A 189 -10.63 18.62 -15.70
CA GLY A 189 -11.83 18.28 -14.93
C GLY A 189 -11.83 16.88 -14.32
N ILE A 190 -10.76 16.08 -14.50
CA ILE A 190 -10.65 14.73 -13.98
C ILE A 190 -10.19 14.79 -12.53
N ARG A 191 -11.08 14.49 -11.60
CA ARG A 191 -10.85 14.54 -10.14
C ARG A 191 -10.98 13.19 -9.48
N THR A 192 -11.86 12.34 -9.99
CA THR A 192 -12.17 11.02 -9.47
C THR A 192 -11.67 9.93 -10.41
N ILE A 193 -11.62 8.70 -9.90
CA ILE A 193 -11.32 7.52 -10.73
C ILE A 193 -12.41 7.32 -11.77
N GLY A 194 -13.68 7.60 -11.42
CA GLY A 194 -14.81 7.55 -12.37
C GLY A 194 -14.68 8.56 -13.51
N ASP A 195 -14.19 9.80 -13.23
CA ASP A 195 -13.91 10.77 -14.29
C ASP A 195 -12.83 10.25 -15.23
N LEU A 196 -11.77 9.65 -14.69
CA LEU A 196 -10.69 9.05 -15.48
C LEU A 196 -11.17 7.90 -16.35
N ALA A 197 -12.01 7.02 -15.80
CA ALA A 197 -12.59 5.87 -16.51
C ALA A 197 -13.47 6.29 -17.70
N GLN A 198 -14.04 7.49 -17.67
CA GLN A 198 -14.88 8.07 -18.71
C GLN A 198 -14.11 9.02 -19.65
N ALA A 199 -12.82 9.23 -19.41
CA ALA A 199 -12.00 10.16 -20.17
C ALA A 199 -11.63 9.61 -21.55
N ASP A 200 -11.50 10.50 -22.53
CA ASP A 200 -11.07 10.15 -23.88
C ASP A 200 -9.61 9.69 -23.92
N ARG A 201 -9.37 8.51 -24.49
CA ARG A 201 -8.03 7.90 -24.61
C ARG A 201 -7.02 8.83 -25.31
N ALA A 202 -7.43 9.44 -26.42
CA ALA A 202 -6.54 10.27 -27.23
C ALA A 202 -6.15 11.54 -26.46
N MET A 203 -7.06 12.09 -25.66
CA MET A 203 -6.78 13.21 -24.77
C MET A 203 -5.77 12.81 -23.69
N LEU A 204 -5.97 11.67 -23.02
CA LEU A 204 -5.04 11.17 -21.99
C LEU A 204 -3.63 10.96 -22.55
N ILE A 205 -3.50 10.33 -23.72
CA ILE A 205 -2.21 10.12 -24.39
C ILE A 205 -1.54 11.45 -24.75
N ARG A 206 -2.28 12.39 -25.34
CA ARG A 206 -1.73 13.72 -25.69
C ARG A 206 -1.19 14.49 -24.48
N ARG A 207 -1.82 14.33 -23.31
CA ARG A 207 -1.52 15.13 -22.10
C ARG A 207 -0.55 14.47 -21.15
N LEU A 208 -0.54 13.15 -21.11
CA LEU A 208 0.25 12.38 -20.15
C LEU A 208 1.25 11.41 -20.82
N GLY A 209 1.25 11.34 -22.16
CA GLY A 209 2.11 10.43 -22.92
C GLY A 209 1.84 8.95 -22.58
N VAL A 210 2.89 8.16 -22.46
CA VAL A 210 2.81 6.73 -22.12
C VAL A 210 2.04 6.47 -20.82
N ASN A 211 2.15 7.38 -19.84
CA ASN A 211 1.39 7.25 -18.59
C ASN A 211 -0.12 7.39 -18.82
N GLY A 212 -0.53 8.24 -19.74
CA GLY A 212 -1.94 8.39 -20.12
C GLY A 212 -2.52 7.13 -20.76
N GLU A 213 -1.74 6.45 -21.60
CA GLU A 213 -2.14 5.17 -22.16
C GLU A 213 -2.27 4.07 -21.10
N LYS A 214 -1.31 3.97 -20.18
CA LYS A 214 -1.37 3.04 -19.05
C LYS A 214 -2.61 3.26 -18.18
N LEU A 215 -2.89 4.50 -17.84
CA LEU A 215 -4.05 4.84 -17.01
C LEU A 215 -5.38 4.56 -17.69
N TRP A 216 -5.43 4.64 -19.02
CA TRP A 216 -6.63 4.29 -19.77
C TRP A 216 -6.91 2.78 -19.80
N VAL A 217 -5.85 1.95 -19.73
CA VAL A 217 -5.95 0.47 -19.70
C VAL A 217 -6.42 -0.05 -18.35
N PHE A 218 -6.21 0.71 -17.27
CA PHE A 218 -6.57 0.32 -15.89
C PHE A 218 -8.08 0.42 -15.65
#